data_8112c8a96e34d1971afed8528ff76d75
#
_entry.id   8112c8a96e34d1971afed8528ff76d75
#
_cell.length_a   1.000
_cell.length_b   1.000
_cell.length_c   1.000
_cell.angle_alpha   90.00
_cell.angle_beta   90.00
_cell.angle_gamma   90.00
#
_symmetry.space_group_name_H-M   'P 1'
#
loop_
_entity.id
_entity.type
_entity.pdbx_description
1 polymer ?
#
loop_
_entity_poly.entity_id
_entity_poly.type
_entity_poly.pdbx_seq_one_letter_code
_entity_poly.pdbx_strand_id
1 'polypeptide(L)'
;MSKLKVRDLMTTQLITLQPTDTIKKAAIKFAVDNISGAPVVDNRNHLLGILSENDILDIILKEQIILEKKNYDGDLLTYAMDSAAETDDNLKKIADDISNKPVSEVMVRTVLTTTPDTNIIEVLKAMISMDVNRLPVVEKGVVLGIITRSDIVFALYNRKKA
;
A
#
# COMPACT_ATOMS: atom_id res chain seq x y z
N MET A 1 -1.55 -24.67 25.99
CA MET A 1 -1.87 -23.37 25.36
C MET A 1 -1.80 -23.49 23.86
N SER A 2 -2.86 -23.11 23.16
CA SER A 2 -2.82 -23.01 21.72
C SER A 2 -2.02 -21.77 21.31
N LYS A 3 -1.22 -21.90 20.24
CA LYS A 3 -0.44 -20.77 19.72
C LYS A 3 -1.35 -19.82 18.97
N LEU A 4 -1.02 -18.51 19.05
CA LEU A 4 -1.73 -17.49 18.28
C LEU A 4 -1.58 -17.73 16.79
N LYS A 5 -2.69 -17.59 16.08
CA LYS A 5 -2.79 -17.67 14.63
C LYS A 5 -3.10 -16.30 14.04
N VAL A 6 -2.86 -16.18 12.75
CA VAL A 6 -3.15 -14.95 11.99
C VAL A 6 -4.58 -14.49 12.23
N ARG A 7 -5.56 -15.40 12.22
CA ARG A 7 -6.98 -15.07 12.45
C ARG A 7 -7.24 -14.35 13.76
N ASP A 8 -6.39 -14.57 14.77
CA ASP A 8 -6.56 -13.98 16.10
C ASP A 8 -6.16 -12.49 16.13
N LEU A 9 -5.32 -12.06 15.19
CA LEU A 9 -4.75 -10.70 15.16
C LEU A 9 -5.06 -9.92 13.89
N MET A 10 -5.46 -10.57 12.80
CA MET A 10 -5.70 -9.90 11.51
C MET A 10 -6.82 -8.87 11.59
N THR A 11 -6.72 -7.85 10.78
CA THR A 11 -7.78 -6.88 10.54
C THR A 11 -8.66 -7.38 9.41
N THR A 12 -9.97 -7.47 9.65
CA THR A 12 -10.96 -7.96 8.68
C THR A 12 -11.79 -6.85 8.03
N GLN A 13 -11.84 -5.67 8.64
CA GLN A 13 -12.42 -4.48 8.00
C GLN A 13 -11.42 -3.96 6.98
N LEU A 14 -11.51 -4.48 5.77
CA LEU A 14 -10.53 -4.21 4.73
C LEU A 14 -10.89 -2.99 3.92
N ILE A 15 -9.87 -2.14 3.74
CA ILE A 15 -9.86 -1.15 2.68
C ILE A 15 -9.10 -1.80 1.53
N THR A 16 -9.76 -1.94 0.40
CA THR A 16 -9.19 -2.50 -0.82
C THR A 16 -9.23 -1.49 -1.96
N LEU A 17 -8.38 -1.71 -2.94
CA LEU A 17 -8.35 -0.94 -4.18
C LEU A 17 -8.78 -1.83 -5.34
N GLN A 18 -9.39 -1.21 -6.34
CA GLN A 18 -9.65 -1.85 -7.63
C GLN A 18 -8.48 -1.58 -8.57
N PRO A 19 -8.16 -2.47 -9.52
CA PRO A 19 -7.05 -2.24 -10.44
C PRO A 19 -7.22 -1.00 -11.32
N THR A 20 -8.47 -0.59 -11.57
CA THR A 20 -8.82 0.61 -12.34
C THR A 20 -8.87 1.90 -11.52
N ASP A 21 -8.75 1.83 -10.21
CA ASP A 21 -8.64 3.03 -9.37
C ASP A 21 -7.39 3.80 -9.76
N THR A 22 -7.47 5.13 -9.69
CA THR A 22 -6.30 5.98 -9.97
C THR A 22 -5.38 6.08 -8.76
N ILE A 23 -4.13 6.44 -9.00
CA ILE A 23 -3.17 6.73 -7.93
C ILE A 23 -3.68 7.84 -7.03
N LYS A 24 -4.28 8.88 -7.59
CA LYS A 24 -4.93 9.96 -6.82
C LYS A 24 -5.97 9.42 -5.85
N LYS A 25 -6.87 8.55 -6.33
CA LYS A 25 -7.90 7.94 -5.48
C LYS A 25 -7.29 7.09 -4.37
N ALA A 26 -6.26 6.31 -4.68
CA ALA A 26 -5.54 5.51 -3.70
C ALA A 26 -4.88 6.38 -2.63
N ALA A 27 -4.18 7.44 -3.05
CA ALA A 27 -3.51 8.37 -2.14
C ALA A 27 -4.50 9.04 -1.17
N ILE A 28 -5.67 9.46 -1.68
CA ILE A 28 -6.73 10.04 -0.86
C ILE A 28 -7.25 9.02 0.16
N LYS A 29 -7.50 7.77 -0.26
CA LYS A 29 -7.92 6.70 0.65
C LYS A 29 -6.89 6.46 1.76
N PHE A 30 -5.62 6.41 1.42
CA PHE A 30 -4.56 6.22 2.40
C PHE A 30 -4.55 7.35 3.45
N ALA A 31 -4.73 8.59 3.00
CA ALA A 31 -4.77 9.75 3.89
C ALA A 31 -6.01 9.74 4.79
N VAL A 32 -7.19 9.50 4.22
CA VAL A 32 -8.48 9.52 4.94
C VAL A 32 -8.55 8.39 5.98
N ASP A 33 -8.12 7.19 5.61
CA ASP A 33 -8.21 6.00 6.44
C ASP A 33 -6.97 5.77 7.30
N ASN A 34 -5.97 6.64 7.19
CA ASN A 34 -4.71 6.57 7.91
C ASN A 34 -4.01 5.20 7.74
N ILE A 35 -3.91 4.75 6.50
CA ILE A 35 -3.22 3.52 6.12
C ILE A 35 -2.09 3.82 5.14
N SER A 36 -1.09 2.96 5.09
CA SER A 36 0.09 3.14 4.23
C SER A 36 0.13 2.17 3.05
N GLY A 37 -0.89 1.35 2.89
CA GLY A 37 -1.00 0.41 1.79
C GLY A 37 -2.27 -0.40 1.86
N ALA A 38 -2.67 -0.97 0.73
CA ALA A 38 -3.88 -1.76 0.63
C ALA A 38 -3.76 -2.83 -0.46
N PRO A 39 -4.44 -3.97 -0.28
CA PRO A 39 -4.54 -4.97 -1.33
C PRO A 39 -5.38 -4.45 -2.49
N VAL A 40 -4.96 -4.83 -3.68
CA VAL A 40 -5.68 -4.59 -4.93
C VAL A 40 -6.38 -5.89 -5.31
N VAL A 41 -7.68 -5.82 -5.50
CA VAL A 41 -8.53 -7.00 -5.71
C VAL A 41 -9.43 -6.83 -6.93
N ASP A 42 -9.87 -7.96 -7.48
CA ASP A 42 -10.89 -7.99 -8.53
C ASP A 42 -12.32 -7.95 -7.94
N ASN A 43 -13.32 -8.08 -8.80
CA ASN A 43 -14.73 -8.04 -8.41
C ASN A 43 -15.15 -9.21 -7.48
N ARG A 44 -14.36 -10.27 -7.42
CA ARG A 44 -14.59 -11.44 -6.57
C ARG A 44 -13.69 -11.44 -5.33
N ASN A 45 -13.05 -10.32 -5.06
CA ASN A 45 -12.13 -10.16 -3.94
C ASN A 45 -10.87 -11.04 -4.03
N HIS A 46 -10.50 -11.47 -5.24
CA HIS A 46 -9.22 -12.16 -5.47
C HIS A 46 -8.07 -11.16 -5.47
N LEU A 47 -6.97 -11.54 -4.86
CA LEU A 47 -5.78 -10.70 -4.77
C LEU A 47 -5.11 -10.57 -6.14
N LEU A 48 -4.92 -9.35 -6.60
CA LEU A 48 -4.19 -9.01 -7.82
C LEU A 48 -2.81 -8.43 -7.54
N GLY A 49 -2.67 -7.73 -6.44
CA GLY A 49 -1.43 -7.09 -6.03
C GLY A 49 -1.60 -6.28 -4.76
N ILE A 50 -0.59 -5.50 -4.44
CA ILE A 50 -0.64 -4.57 -3.30
C ILE A 50 -0.04 -3.23 -3.73
N LEU A 51 -0.67 -2.14 -3.27
CA LEU A 51 -0.15 -0.80 -3.46
C LEU A 51 0.16 -0.18 -2.12
N SER A 52 1.32 0.45 -1.99
CA SER A 52 1.73 1.17 -0.80
C SER A 52 2.11 2.62 -1.11
N GLU A 53 2.21 3.43 -0.06
CA GLU A 53 2.75 4.80 -0.17
C GLU A 53 4.14 4.81 -0.80
N ASN A 54 4.99 3.83 -0.47
CA ASN A 54 6.32 3.71 -1.04
C ASN A 54 6.29 3.55 -2.58
N ASP A 55 5.32 2.82 -3.11
CA ASP A 55 5.16 2.67 -4.56
C ASP A 55 4.84 4.01 -5.23
N ILE A 56 4.02 4.82 -4.59
CA ILE A 56 3.69 6.17 -5.07
C ILE A 56 4.90 7.10 -4.98
N LEU A 57 5.63 7.05 -3.86
CA LEU A 57 6.86 7.84 -3.67
C LEU A 57 7.92 7.48 -4.71
N ASP A 58 8.08 6.21 -5.03
CA ASP A 58 9.02 5.74 -6.04
C ASP A 58 8.73 6.33 -7.42
N ILE A 59 7.47 6.44 -7.80
CA ILE A 59 7.07 7.05 -9.08
C ILE A 59 7.39 8.54 -9.09
N ILE A 60 7.04 9.25 -8.01
CA ILE A 60 7.31 10.68 -7.89
C ILE A 60 8.81 10.94 -8.01
N LEU A 61 9.62 10.19 -7.28
CA LEU A 61 11.07 10.33 -7.32
C LEU A 61 11.65 10.00 -8.70
N LYS A 62 11.15 8.94 -9.33
CA LYS A 62 11.59 8.53 -10.67
C LYS A 62 11.38 9.66 -11.70
N GLU A 63 10.19 10.26 -11.70
CA GLU A 63 9.87 11.37 -12.60
C GLU A 63 10.69 12.61 -12.27
N GLN A 64 10.92 12.88 -10.99
CA GLN A 64 11.77 14.00 -10.55
C GLN A 64 13.21 13.82 -11.02
N ILE A 65 13.78 12.62 -10.93
CA ILE A 65 15.14 12.32 -11.41
C ILE A 65 15.24 12.54 -12.93
N ILE A 66 14.21 12.17 -13.69
CA ILE A 66 14.17 12.42 -15.13
C ILE A 66 14.23 13.93 -15.42
N LEU A 67 13.47 14.73 -14.68
CA LEU A 67 13.51 16.20 -14.81
C LEU A 67 14.90 16.77 -14.52
N GLU A 68 15.52 16.30 -13.45
CA GLU A 68 16.88 16.75 -13.06
C GLU A 68 17.92 16.41 -14.14
N LYS A 69 17.84 15.23 -14.75
CA LYS A 69 18.74 14.85 -15.85
C LYS A 69 18.56 15.71 -17.09
N LYS A 70 17.40 16.30 -17.29
CA LYS A 70 17.10 17.24 -18.36
C LYS A 70 17.44 18.69 -17.99
N ASN A 71 18.05 18.92 -16.82
CA ASN A 71 18.33 20.24 -16.26
C ASN A 71 17.08 21.11 -16.16
N TYR A 72 15.93 20.50 -15.85
CA TYR A 72 14.69 21.22 -15.69
C TYR A 72 14.70 21.97 -14.35
N ASP A 73 14.37 23.26 -14.40
CA ASP A 73 14.33 24.13 -13.23
C ASP A 73 12.92 24.08 -12.59
N GLY A 74 12.76 23.22 -11.61
CA GLY A 74 11.52 23.03 -10.88
C GLY A 74 11.36 21.60 -10.39
N ASP A 75 10.57 21.43 -9.34
CA ASP A 75 10.27 20.11 -8.81
C ASP A 75 8.76 19.88 -8.65
N LEU A 76 8.38 18.60 -8.76
CA LEU A 76 6.97 18.18 -8.75
C LEU A 76 6.25 18.48 -7.44
N LEU A 77 6.92 18.35 -6.30
CA LEU A 77 6.29 18.55 -5.01
C LEU A 77 6.08 20.03 -4.70
N THR A 78 7.04 20.86 -5.05
CA THR A 78 6.88 22.34 -4.95
C THR A 78 5.75 22.80 -5.85
N TYR A 79 5.69 22.30 -7.08
CA TYR A 79 4.60 22.58 -7.99
C TYR A 79 3.24 22.21 -7.40
N ALA A 80 3.12 21.01 -6.82
CA ALA A 80 1.87 20.52 -6.25
C ALA A 80 1.38 21.35 -5.05
N MET A 81 2.30 21.96 -4.31
CA MET A 81 1.99 22.76 -3.12
C MET A 81 1.80 24.26 -3.39
N ASP A 82 2.29 24.75 -4.53
CA ASP A 82 2.28 26.17 -4.86
C ASP A 82 1.18 26.46 -5.89
N SER A 83 0.10 27.11 -5.43
CA SER A 83 -1.00 27.51 -6.31
C SER A 83 -0.59 28.55 -7.37
N ALA A 84 0.53 29.25 -7.18
CA ALA A 84 1.07 30.20 -8.17
C ALA A 84 1.85 29.49 -9.30
N ALA A 85 2.19 28.22 -9.14
CA ALA A 85 2.92 27.42 -10.14
C ALA A 85 2.00 26.80 -11.22
N GLU A 86 0.72 27.12 -11.25
CA GLU A 86 -0.25 26.63 -12.24
C GLU A 86 0.13 26.97 -13.71
N THR A 87 1.14 27.80 -13.91
CA THR A 87 1.64 28.21 -15.23
C THR A 87 2.64 27.25 -15.83
N ASP A 88 3.13 26.23 -15.07
CA ASP A 88 4.10 25.25 -15.60
C ASP A 88 3.37 24.04 -16.20
N ASP A 89 3.06 24.11 -17.50
CA ASP A 89 2.33 23.08 -18.20
C ASP A 89 3.06 21.73 -18.23
N ASN A 90 4.38 21.73 -18.20
CA ASN A 90 5.16 20.50 -18.22
C ASN A 90 5.06 19.77 -16.87
N LEU A 91 5.25 20.46 -15.76
CA LEU A 91 5.06 19.90 -14.42
C LEU A 91 3.63 19.46 -14.18
N LYS A 92 2.66 20.26 -14.64
CA LYS A 92 1.25 19.91 -14.57
C LYS A 92 0.96 18.59 -15.29
N LYS A 93 1.46 18.44 -16.51
CA LYS A 93 1.27 17.20 -17.28
C LYS A 93 1.83 15.98 -16.55
N ILE A 94 3.03 16.09 -16.02
CA ILE A 94 3.66 14.98 -15.27
C ILE A 94 2.86 14.64 -14.01
N ALA A 95 2.45 15.66 -13.25
CA ALA A 95 1.64 15.48 -12.04
C ALA A 95 0.29 14.84 -12.36
N ASP A 96 -0.37 15.27 -13.42
CA ASP A 96 -1.64 14.71 -13.86
C ASP A 96 -1.47 13.26 -14.35
N ASP A 97 -0.40 12.96 -15.07
CA ASP A 97 -0.10 11.61 -15.56
C ASP A 97 0.12 10.64 -14.37
N ILE A 98 0.83 11.06 -13.33
CA ILE A 98 0.99 10.27 -12.11
C ILE A 98 -0.38 10.07 -11.43
N SER A 99 -1.12 11.17 -11.24
CA SER A 99 -2.41 11.15 -10.52
C SER A 99 -3.44 10.26 -11.19
N ASN A 100 -3.47 10.24 -12.51
CA ASN A 100 -4.46 9.50 -13.30
C ASN A 100 -4.01 8.09 -13.71
N LYS A 101 -2.78 7.70 -13.36
CA LYS A 101 -2.28 6.36 -13.63
C LYS A 101 -3.12 5.32 -12.88
N PRO A 102 -3.55 4.24 -13.53
CA PRO A 102 -4.29 3.20 -12.83
C PRO A 102 -3.39 2.45 -11.86
N VAL A 103 -3.97 2.07 -10.73
CA VAL A 103 -3.29 1.31 -9.67
C VAL A 103 -2.62 0.04 -10.23
N SER A 104 -3.27 -0.62 -11.19
CA SER A 104 -2.75 -1.84 -11.82
C SER A 104 -1.38 -1.67 -12.49
N GLU A 105 -1.02 -0.47 -12.93
CA GLU A 105 0.29 -0.19 -13.54
C GLU A 105 1.40 0.03 -12.50
N VAL A 106 1.05 0.25 -11.25
CA VAL A 106 1.99 0.64 -10.19
C VAL A 106 2.12 -0.41 -9.11
N MET A 107 1.06 -1.14 -8.82
CA MET A 107 1.02 -2.14 -7.76
C MET A 107 2.11 -3.21 -7.91
N VAL A 108 2.55 -3.76 -6.78
CA VAL A 108 3.41 -4.93 -6.75
C VAL A 108 2.54 -6.17 -6.91
N ARG A 109 2.85 -7.02 -7.90
CA ARG A 109 2.06 -8.22 -8.22
C ARG A 109 2.55 -9.47 -7.49
N THR A 110 3.85 -9.57 -7.24
CA THR A 110 4.42 -10.67 -6.46
C THR A 110 4.32 -10.33 -4.99
N VAL A 111 3.28 -10.82 -4.33
CA VAL A 111 2.93 -10.46 -2.96
C VAL A 111 3.13 -11.67 -2.06
N LEU A 112 3.86 -11.45 -0.96
CA LEU A 112 3.90 -12.43 0.13
C LEU A 112 2.55 -12.41 0.84
N THR A 113 1.92 -13.57 0.95
CA THR A 113 0.62 -13.73 1.61
C THR A 113 0.72 -14.72 2.77
N THR A 114 -0.31 -14.75 3.59
CA THR A 114 -0.45 -15.76 4.64
C THR A 114 -1.88 -16.29 4.68
N THR A 115 -2.14 -17.26 5.51
CA THR A 115 -3.46 -17.85 5.70
C THR A 115 -3.97 -17.59 7.12
N PRO A 116 -5.28 -17.68 7.37
CA PRO A 116 -5.84 -17.46 8.71
C PRO A 116 -5.28 -18.42 9.77
N ASP A 117 -4.90 -19.62 9.40
CA ASP A 117 -4.43 -20.66 10.33
C ASP A 117 -2.91 -20.70 10.52
N THR A 118 -2.17 -19.83 9.86
CA THR A 118 -0.72 -19.73 10.02
C THR A 118 -0.38 -19.21 11.42
N ASN A 119 0.65 -19.77 12.05
CA ASN A 119 1.12 -19.29 13.34
C ASN A 119 1.74 -17.89 13.23
N ILE A 120 1.43 -17.02 14.17
CA ILE A 120 1.92 -15.62 14.18
C ILE A 120 3.45 -15.55 14.19
N ILE A 121 4.12 -16.47 14.87
CA ILE A 121 5.60 -16.46 14.91
C ILE A 121 6.18 -16.71 13.52
N GLU A 122 5.57 -17.54 12.69
CA GLU A 122 6.01 -17.74 11.30
C GLU A 122 5.84 -16.47 10.47
N VAL A 123 4.73 -15.76 10.65
CA VAL A 123 4.48 -14.47 9.99
C VAL A 123 5.51 -13.43 10.44
N LEU A 124 5.77 -13.36 11.74
CA LEU A 124 6.77 -12.42 12.29
C LEU A 124 8.16 -12.68 11.70
N LYS A 125 8.58 -13.95 11.64
CA LYS A 125 9.85 -14.32 11.00
C LYS A 125 9.92 -13.89 9.54
N ALA A 126 8.85 -14.11 8.79
CA ALA A 126 8.76 -13.71 7.38
C ALA A 126 8.82 -12.18 7.22
N MET A 127 8.09 -11.43 8.03
CA MET A 127 8.10 -9.97 7.99
C MET A 127 9.50 -9.38 8.23
N ILE A 128 10.22 -9.94 9.19
CA ILE A 128 11.58 -9.48 9.53
C ILE A 128 12.58 -9.88 8.44
N SER A 129 12.58 -11.15 8.03
CA SER A 129 13.56 -11.67 7.06
C SER A 129 13.39 -11.08 5.66
N MET A 130 12.17 -10.75 5.26
CA MET A 130 11.86 -10.22 3.93
C MET A 130 11.60 -8.70 3.94
N ASP A 131 11.72 -8.06 5.09
CA ASP A 131 11.46 -6.63 5.30
C ASP A 131 10.10 -6.19 4.73
N VAL A 132 9.06 -6.89 5.15
CA VAL A 132 7.68 -6.65 4.73
C VAL A 132 6.86 -6.16 5.91
N ASN A 133 6.07 -5.11 5.72
CA ASN A 133 5.29 -4.46 6.78
C ASN A 133 3.88 -5.03 6.94
N ARG A 134 3.36 -5.64 5.89
CA ARG A 134 1.99 -6.16 5.84
C ARG A 134 1.91 -7.36 4.91
N LEU A 135 1.03 -8.30 5.28
CA LEU A 135 0.72 -9.45 4.44
C LEU A 135 -0.80 -9.54 4.28
N PRO A 136 -1.31 -9.64 3.05
CA PRO A 136 -2.69 -10.04 2.85
C PRO A 136 -2.92 -11.45 3.39
N VAL A 137 -4.04 -11.64 4.06
CA VAL A 137 -4.50 -12.93 4.54
C VAL A 137 -5.47 -13.49 3.50
N VAL A 138 -5.10 -14.62 2.92
CA VAL A 138 -5.74 -15.15 1.72
C VAL A 138 -6.15 -16.60 1.93
N GLU A 139 -7.31 -16.96 1.40
CA GLU A 139 -7.78 -18.33 1.34
C GLU A 139 -8.37 -18.60 -0.04
N LYS A 140 -7.83 -19.58 -0.75
CA LYS A 140 -8.24 -19.90 -2.14
C LYS A 140 -8.22 -18.67 -3.08
N GLY A 141 -7.22 -17.81 -2.94
CA GLY A 141 -7.06 -16.59 -3.72
C GLY A 141 -7.88 -15.39 -3.24
N VAL A 142 -8.83 -15.58 -2.33
CA VAL A 142 -9.71 -14.53 -1.81
C VAL A 142 -9.08 -13.86 -0.60
N VAL A 143 -9.05 -12.53 -0.61
CA VAL A 143 -8.53 -11.74 0.53
C VAL A 143 -9.56 -11.72 1.64
N LEU A 144 -9.19 -12.23 2.81
CA LEU A 144 -10.02 -12.27 4.02
C LEU A 144 -9.67 -11.16 5.01
N GLY A 145 -8.44 -10.71 4.99
CA GLY A 145 -7.94 -9.75 5.95
C GLY A 145 -6.55 -9.27 5.57
N ILE A 146 -5.97 -8.50 6.46
CA ILE A 146 -4.58 -8.06 6.38
C ILE A 146 -3.96 -8.17 7.76
N ILE A 147 -2.69 -8.57 7.82
CA ILE A 147 -1.90 -8.54 9.05
C ILE A 147 -0.72 -7.61 8.87
N THR A 148 -0.54 -6.70 9.83
CA THR A 148 0.53 -5.70 9.81
C THR A 148 1.46 -5.88 11.00
N ARG A 149 2.64 -5.24 10.92
CA ARG A 149 3.57 -5.19 12.07
C ARG A 149 2.88 -4.60 13.29
N SER A 150 2.04 -3.58 13.11
CA SER A 150 1.29 -2.95 14.20
C SER A 150 0.37 -3.94 14.90
N ASP A 151 -0.32 -4.81 14.16
CA ASP A 151 -1.19 -5.83 14.75
C ASP A 151 -0.42 -6.75 15.69
N ILE A 152 0.80 -7.12 15.32
CA ILE A 152 1.66 -8.00 16.13
C ILE A 152 2.20 -7.24 17.35
N VAL A 153 2.65 -6.00 17.17
CA VAL A 153 3.13 -5.16 18.28
C VAL A 153 2.03 -4.98 19.32
N PHE A 154 0.82 -4.65 18.88
CA PHE A 154 -0.32 -4.47 19.79
C PHE A 154 -0.72 -5.75 20.52
N ALA A 155 -0.45 -6.93 19.96
CA ALA A 155 -0.74 -8.19 20.62
C ALA A 155 -0.03 -8.35 21.97
N LEU A 156 1.15 -7.75 22.13
CA LEU A 156 1.88 -7.76 23.40
C LEU A 156 1.18 -6.96 24.49
N TYR A 157 0.45 -5.93 24.12
CA TYR A 157 -0.16 -4.97 25.04
C TYR A 157 -1.68 -5.18 25.18
N ASN A 158 -2.27 -5.89 24.24
CA ASN A 158 -3.70 -6.10 24.19
C ASN A 158 -4.05 -7.45 24.85
N ARG A 159 -3.81 -7.56 26.14
CA ARG A 159 -4.23 -8.74 26.88
C ARG A 159 -5.75 -8.81 26.86
N LYS A 160 -6.30 -9.82 26.20
CA LYS A 160 -7.70 -10.18 26.42
C LYS A 160 -7.85 -10.45 27.91
N LYS A 161 -8.59 -9.61 28.59
CA LYS A 161 -9.01 -9.92 29.97
C LYS A 161 -9.76 -11.25 29.89
N ALA A 162 -9.25 -12.21 30.60
CA ALA A 162 -9.95 -13.49 30.76
C ALA A 162 -11.32 -13.27 31.40
#